data_4a43ef9319341d41e0316f6a06ff1119
#
_entry.id   4a43ef9319341d41e0316f6a06ff1119
#
_cell.length_a   1.000
_cell.length_b   1.000
_cell.length_c   1.000
_cell.angle_alpha   90.00
_cell.angle_beta   90.00
_cell.angle_gamma   90.00
#
_symmetry.space_group_name_H-M   'P 1'
#
loop_
_entity.id
_entity.type
_entity.pdbx_description
1 polymer ?
#
loop_
_entity_poly.entity_id
_entity_poly.type
_entity_poly.pdbx_seq_one_letter_code
_entity_poly.pdbx_strand_id
1 'polypeptide(L)'
;MDGISDFRSATAREAYVEVYDRVLAALWPVPPCPADVVTSLGTVRLYRHGPDGDDPFVLLSGAGGNALAWYRHVAELGVDRPVVAVDPLGECGRSVQTAPIVDGADAGRWLAEVLAAIGAERAHLVGSSFGGWTALQQVLHHPGRVGAVTLVDPAGFAPLGGRFYRWLVLGGMAGLLPAGLRRRAARRLDNSTLLETELLRLGLAGRRFRRRLPSLVPFTDAELAAVGVPVQLLLGERSALHDSAAVAQRVAGVAPGWRREVVPGTGHALVLDDVALCTRRVREFSPTRR
;
A
#
# COMPACT_ATOMS: atom_id res chain seq x y z
N MET A 1 -11.38 6.44 -23.92
CA MET A 1 -10.64 5.65 -22.89
C MET A 1 -10.95 6.24 -21.50
N ASP A 2 -12.25 6.34 -21.20
CA ASP A 2 -12.68 6.82 -19.90
C ASP A 2 -12.56 5.71 -18.86
N GLY A 3 -12.04 6.04 -17.66
CA GLY A 3 -11.88 5.10 -16.55
C GLY A 3 -10.53 4.41 -16.41
N ILE A 4 -9.57 4.63 -17.33
CA ILE A 4 -8.22 4.03 -17.26
C ILE A 4 -7.23 5.06 -16.70
N SER A 5 -6.47 4.66 -15.68
CA SER A 5 -5.35 5.44 -15.16
C SER A 5 -4.16 5.34 -16.10
N ASP A 6 -3.60 6.46 -16.52
CA ASP A 6 -2.44 6.49 -17.39
C ASP A 6 -1.72 7.84 -17.35
N PHE A 7 -0.52 7.89 -17.89
CA PHE A 7 0.20 9.13 -18.17
C PHE A 7 -0.49 9.93 -19.29
N ARG A 8 -0.34 11.24 -19.23
CA ARG A 8 -0.94 12.15 -20.23
C ARG A 8 -0.33 11.99 -21.62
N SER A 9 0.87 11.40 -21.73
CA SER A 9 1.56 11.12 -23.01
C SER A 9 2.62 10.03 -22.83
N ALA A 10 3.05 9.41 -23.93
CA ALA A 10 4.15 8.45 -23.96
C ALA A 10 5.44 9.07 -23.40
N THR A 11 5.79 10.29 -23.81
CA THR A 11 6.97 11.02 -23.31
C THR A 11 6.91 11.24 -21.79
N ALA A 12 5.71 11.50 -21.22
CA ALA A 12 5.57 11.64 -19.77
C ALA A 12 5.78 10.31 -19.05
N ARG A 13 5.35 9.20 -19.65
CA ARG A 13 5.59 7.83 -19.16
C ARG A 13 7.08 7.52 -19.20
N GLU A 14 7.75 7.74 -20.33
CA GLU A 14 9.17 7.48 -20.52
C GLU A 14 10.02 8.24 -19.49
N ALA A 15 9.77 9.54 -19.33
CA ALA A 15 10.47 10.36 -18.35
C ALA A 15 10.23 9.88 -16.90
N TYR A 16 9.03 9.39 -16.58
CA TYR A 16 8.75 8.81 -15.28
C TYR A 16 9.52 7.50 -15.09
N VAL A 17 9.49 6.62 -16.08
CA VAL A 17 10.17 5.33 -16.05
C VAL A 17 11.67 5.48 -15.82
N GLU A 18 12.33 6.45 -16.47
CA GLU A 18 13.74 6.75 -16.23
C GLU A 18 14.02 7.18 -14.77
N VAL A 19 13.12 7.98 -14.18
CA VAL A 19 13.24 8.36 -12.77
C VAL A 19 12.99 7.15 -11.88
N TYR A 20 11.97 6.35 -12.18
CA TYR A 20 11.65 5.13 -11.44
C TYR A 20 12.84 4.18 -11.37
N ASP A 21 13.50 3.91 -12.50
CA ASP A 21 14.65 3.00 -12.58
C ASP A 21 15.85 3.52 -11.79
N ARG A 22 16.11 4.83 -11.82
CA ARG A 22 17.15 5.44 -10.99
C ARG A 22 16.85 5.32 -9.50
N VAL A 23 15.58 5.55 -9.10
CA VAL A 23 15.16 5.43 -7.70
C VAL A 23 15.18 3.98 -7.23
N LEU A 24 14.75 3.04 -8.09
CA LEU A 24 14.87 1.60 -7.83
C LEU A 24 16.32 1.21 -7.59
N ALA A 25 17.23 1.61 -8.47
CA ALA A 25 18.66 1.32 -8.33
C ALA A 25 19.28 1.95 -7.07
N ALA A 26 18.80 3.12 -6.65
CA ALA A 26 19.31 3.83 -5.48
C ALA A 26 18.79 3.30 -4.13
N LEU A 27 17.54 2.86 -4.09
CA LEU A 27 16.85 2.53 -2.84
C LEU A 27 16.65 1.03 -2.61
N TRP A 28 16.49 0.23 -3.68
CA TRP A 28 16.11 -1.18 -3.51
C TRP A 28 17.26 -1.95 -2.85
N PRO A 29 17.04 -2.58 -1.68
CA PRO A 29 18.14 -3.06 -0.83
C PRO A 29 18.78 -4.37 -1.31
N VAL A 30 18.19 -5.01 -2.31
CA VAL A 30 18.59 -6.32 -2.86
C VAL A 30 18.59 -6.26 -4.38
N PRO A 31 19.24 -7.18 -5.11
CA PRO A 31 19.12 -7.22 -6.55
C PRO A 31 17.63 -7.30 -6.96
N PRO A 32 17.12 -6.34 -7.76
CA PRO A 32 15.71 -6.37 -8.14
C PRO A 32 15.40 -7.58 -9.03
N CYS A 33 14.36 -8.33 -8.69
CA CYS A 33 13.84 -9.45 -9.46
C CYS A 33 12.43 -9.10 -9.98
N PRO A 34 12.32 -8.35 -11.10
CA PRO A 34 11.03 -7.93 -11.64
C PRO A 34 10.32 -9.08 -12.34
N ALA A 35 8.98 -9.07 -12.25
CA ALA A 35 8.11 -9.93 -13.04
C ALA A 35 6.86 -9.16 -13.44
N ASP A 36 6.28 -9.52 -14.56
CA ASP A 36 5.02 -8.96 -15.04
C ASP A 36 3.95 -10.05 -15.05
N VAL A 37 2.79 -9.73 -14.48
CA VAL A 37 1.62 -10.60 -14.48
C VAL A 37 0.51 -9.95 -15.30
N VAL A 38 0.04 -10.66 -16.32
CA VAL A 38 -1.11 -10.23 -17.11
C VAL A 38 -2.38 -10.60 -16.37
N THR A 39 -3.24 -9.62 -16.16
CA THR A 39 -4.56 -9.75 -15.54
C THR A 39 -5.65 -9.28 -16.52
N SER A 40 -6.90 -9.57 -16.20
CA SER A 40 -8.06 -9.08 -16.98
C SER A 40 -8.18 -7.56 -17.04
N LEU A 41 -7.55 -6.84 -16.09
CA LEU A 41 -7.61 -5.37 -15.99
C LEU A 41 -6.30 -4.67 -16.38
N GLY A 42 -5.25 -5.44 -16.70
CA GLY A 42 -3.97 -4.90 -17.16
C GLY A 42 -2.77 -5.74 -16.75
N THR A 43 -1.57 -5.22 -17.00
CA THR A 43 -0.32 -5.88 -16.63
C THR A 43 0.21 -5.30 -15.33
N VAL A 44 0.45 -6.16 -14.33
CA VAL A 44 0.93 -5.80 -13.00
C VAL A 44 2.41 -6.10 -12.87
N ARG A 45 3.22 -5.09 -12.56
CA ARG A 45 4.65 -5.24 -12.24
C ARG A 45 4.82 -5.65 -10.78
N LEU A 46 5.66 -6.65 -10.58
CA LEU A 46 6.05 -7.20 -9.28
C LEU A 46 7.57 -7.13 -9.10
N TYR A 47 8.02 -7.08 -7.84
CA TYR A 47 9.41 -7.29 -7.45
C TYR A 47 9.45 -8.37 -6.38
N ARG A 48 10.15 -9.47 -6.70
CA ARG A 48 10.25 -10.65 -5.83
C ARG A 48 11.55 -10.62 -5.03
N HIS A 49 11.50 -11.14 -3.80
CA HIS A 49 12.66 -11.32 -2.95
C HIS A 49 12.42 -12.48 -1.96
N GLY A 50 13.50 -13.06 -1.44
CA GLY A 50 13.47 -14.14 -0.46
C GLY A 50 13.44 -15.53 -1.07
N PRO A 51 13.24 -16.57 -0.25
CA PRO A 51 13.18 -17.96 -0.71
C PRO A 51 11.94 -18.23 -1.56
N ASP A 52 11.92 -19.35 -2.26
CA ASP A 52 10.71 -19.85 -2.93
C ASP A 52 9.68 -20.33 -1.92
N GLY A 53 8.40 -20.22 -2.27
CA GLY A 53 7.28 -20.66 -1.43
C GLY A 53 5.93 -20.15 -1.92
N ASP A 54 4.88 -20.72 -1.36
CA ASP A 54 3.48 -20.52 -1.73
C ASP A 54 2.69 -19.59 -0.77
N ASP A 55 3.36 -19.09 0.26
CA ASP A 55 2.79 -18.21 1.30
C ASP A 55 3.48 -16.85 1.40
N PRO A 56 3.60 -16.08 0.28
CA PRO A 56 4.36 -14.83 0.25
C PRO A 56 3.74 -13.73 1.11
N PHE A 57 4.59 -12.80 1.60
CA PHE A 57 4.16 -11.45 1.91
C PHE A 57 3.90 -10.70 0.61
N VAL A 58 2.68 -10.17 0.42
CA VAL A 58 2.33 -9.34 -0.74
C VAL A 58 2.12 -7.91 -0.27
N LEU A 59 3.00 -7.01 -0.70
CA LEU A 59 3.11 -5.64 -0.19
C LEU A 59 2.39 -4.67 -1.13
N LEU A 60 1.36 -3.98 -0.60
CA LEU A 60 0.50 -3.05 -1.32
C LEU A 60 0.66 -1.63 -0.76
N SER A 61 1.14 -0.71 -1.59
CA SER A 61 1.36 0.68 -1.20
C SER A 61 0.07 1.51 -1.16
N GLY A 62 0.15 2.66 -0.50
CA GLY A 62 -0.91 3.68 -0.49
C GLY A 62 -1.09 4.38 -1.84
N ALA A 63 -2.11 5.25 -1.93
CA ALA A 63 -2.42 6.02 -3.12
C ALA A 63 -1.22 6.85 -3.60
N GLY A 64 -0.96 6.82 -4.90
CA GLY A 64 0.19 7.46 -5.53
C GLY A 64 1.53 6.75 -5.28
N GLY A 65 1.54 5.67 -4.50
CA GLY A 65 2.71 4.84 -4.23
C GLY A 65 2.83 3.66 -5.18
N ASN A 66 3.95 2.97 -5.09
CA ASN A 66 4.29 1.76 -5.84
C ASN A 66 5.16 0.84 -4.97
N ALA A 67 5.72 -0.22 -5.53
CA ALA A 67 6.56 -1.18 -4.81
C ALA A 67 7.70 -0.54 -4.00
N LEU A 68 8.24 0.60 -4.48
CA LEU A 68 9.36 1.29 -3.82
C LEU A 68 9.00 1.88 -2.44
N ALA A 69 7.70 2.03 -2.12
CA ALA A 69 7.29 2.44 -0.78
C ALA A 69 7.73 1.43 0.32
N TRP A 70 8.01 0.19 -0.08
CA TRP A 70 8.38 -0.91 0.80
C TRP A 70 9.89 -1.21 0.86
N TYR A 71 10.72 -0.37 0.23
CA TYR A 71 12.15 -0.64 0.09
C TYR A 71 12.88 -0.91 1.41
N ARG A 72 12.44 -0.30 2.51
CA ARG A 72 13.04 -0.49 3.85
C ARG A 72 12.62 -1.80 4.53
N HIS A 73 11.60 -2.47 4.00
CA HIS A 73 11.00 -3.68 4.61
C HIS A 73 11.41 -4.96 3.90
N VAL A 74 11.62 -4.88 2.57
CA VAL A 74 11.78 -6.04 1.68
C VAL A 74 12.88 -6.98 2.13
N ALA A 75 14.06 -6.46 2.47
CA ALA A 75 15.21 -7.30 2.84
C ALA A 75 14.93 -8.11 4.11
N GLU A 76 14.37 -7.49 5.15
CA GLU A 76 14.10 -8.17 6.42
C GLU A 76 12.90 -9.12 6.33
N LEU A 77 11.84 -8.73 5.60
CA LEU A 77 10.68 -9.61 5.37
C LEU A 77 11.05 -10.84 4.53
N GLY A 78 12.01 -10.69 3.61
CA GLY A 78 12.44 -11.74 2.70
C GLY A 78 13.47 -12.72 3.28
N VAL A 79 13.82 -12.64 4.56
CA VAL A 79 14.80 -13.56 5.17
C VAL A 79 14.30 -15.01 5.18
N ASP A 80 13.06 -15.21 5.63
CA ASP A 80 12.51 -16.55 5.89
C ASP A 80 11.30 -16.91 5.01
N ARG A 81 10.82 -15.95 4.20
CA ARG A 81 9.57 -16.06 3.47
C ARG A 81 9.62 -15.28 2.17
N PRO A 82 8.93 -15.73 1.09
CA PRO A 82 8.85 -14.97 -0.14
C PRO A 82 8.20 -13.60 0.09
N VAL A 83 8.74 -12.57 -0.56
CA VAL A 83 8.17 -11.22 -0.60
C VAL A 83 7.87 -10.85 -2.03
N VAL A 84 6.69 -10.30 -2.25
CA VAL A 84 6.24 -9.77 -3.54
C VAL A 84 5.77 -8.32 -3.32
N ALA A 85 6.60 -7.37 -3.68
CA ALA A 85 6.21 -5.96 -3.68
C ALA A 85 5.57 -5.61 -5.01
N VAL A 86 4.39 -4.99 -4.96
CA VAL A 86 3.53 -4.77 -6.12
C VAL A 86 3.51 -3.29 -6.50
N ASP A 87 3.63 -2.99 -7.78
CA ASP A 87 3.17 -1.72 -8.34
C ASP A 87 1.66 -1.86 -8.55
N PRO A 88 0.79 -1.26 -7.70
CA PRO A 88 -0.65 -1.49 -7.79
C PRO A 88 -1.20 -1.02 -9.13
N LEU A 89 -2.14 -1.79 -9.70
CA LEU A 89 -2.78 -1.43 -10.94
C LEU A 89 -3.61 -0.14 -10.77
N GLY A 90 -3.45 0.78 -11.72
CA GLY A 90 -4.12 2.09 -11.66
C GLY A 90 -3.41 3.15 -10.81
N GLU A 91 -2.29 2.81 -10.17
CA GLU A 91 -1.39 3.76 -9.50
C GLU A 91 -0.14 4.06 -10.37
N CYS A 92 0.58 5.11 -9.97
CA CYS A 92 1.77 5.57 -10.71
C CYS A 92 2.96 4.63 -10.46
N GLY A 93 3.26 3.76 -11.41
CA GLY A 93 4.30 2.73 -11.33
C GLY A 93 4.66 2.19 -12.71
N ARG A 94 5.13 0.97 -12.73
CA ARG A 94 5.46 0.20 -13.93
C ARG A 94 4.28 -0.64 -14.43
N SER A 95 3.22 -0.81 -13.62
CA SER A 95 1.99 -1.48 -14.03
C SER A 95 1.24 -0.69 -15.11
N VAL A 96 0.50 -1.39 -15.94
CA VAL A 96 -0.25 -0.80 -17.07
C VAL A 96 -1.69 -1.25 -17.00
N GLN A 97 -2.59 -0.34 -16.69
CA GLN A 97 -4.03 -0.59 -16.69
C GLN A 97 -4.56 -0.59 -18.15
N THR A 98 -5.39 -1.58 -18.50
CA THR A 98 -5.99 -1.71 -19.85
C THR A 98 -7.52 -1.75 -19.83
N ALA A 99 -8.13 -1.98 -18.64
CA ALA A 99 -9.57 -1.92 -18.44
C ALA A 99 -9.90 -1.10 -17.18
N PRO A 100 -11.08 -0.48 -17.08
CA PRO A 100 -11.50 0.30 -15.92
C PRO A 100 -11.53 -0.53 -14.63
N ILE A 101 -11.13 0.06 -13.51
CA ILE A 101 -11.36 -0.42 -12.15
C ILE A 101 -12.45 0.49 -11.59
N VAL A 102 -13.69 0.00 -11.50
CA VAL A 102 -14.85 0.86 -11.20
C VAL A 102 -15.32 0.74 -9.75
N ASP A 103 -14.99 -0.35 -9.07
CA ASP A 103 -15.42 -0.62 -7.70
C ASP A 103 -14.40 -1.46 -6.90
N GLY A 104 -14.80 -1.87 -5.69
CA GLY A 104 -13.98 -2.69 -4.81
C GLY A 104 -13.80 -4.12 -5.34
N ALA A 105 -14.81 -4.67 -6.03
CA ALA A 105 -14.71 -6.01 -6.60
C ALA A 105 -13.64 -6.07 -7.69
N ASP A 106 -13.58 -5.05 -8.56
CA ASP A 106 -12.51 -4.93 -9.55
C ASP A 106 -11.13 -4.74 -8.90
N ALA A 107 -11.07 -3.92 -7.83
CA ALA A 107 -9.82 -3.73 -7.08
C ALA A 107 -9.34 -5.05 -6.44
N GLY A 108 -10.24 -5.90 -5.98
CA GLY A 108 -9.91 -7.25 -5.49
C GLY A 108 -9.55 -8.21 -6.62
N ARG A 109 -10.21 -8.13 -7.77
CA ARG A 109 -10.04 -9.05 -8.89
C ARG A 109 -8.64 -9.09 -9.46
N TRP A 110 -8.07 -7.94 -9.81
CA TRP A 110 -6.71 -7.94 -10.36
C TRP A 110 -5.70 -8.52 -9.37
N LEU A 111 -5.89 -8.28 -8.05
CA LEU A 111 -5.02 -8.85 -7.03
C LEU A 111 -5.20 -10.36 -6.89
N ALA A 112 -6.45 -10.87 -6.99
CA ALA A 112 -6.73 -12.30 -7.01
C ALA A 112 -6.05 -13.00 -8.18
N GLU A 113 -6.09 -12.39 -9.37
CA GLU A 113 -5.43 -12.91 -10.56
C GLU A 113 -3.90 -12.91 -10.40
N VAL A 114 -3.34 -11.87 -9.77
CA VAL A 114 -1.90 -11.83 -9.41
C VAL A 114 -1.54 -12.96 -8.46
N LEU A 115 -2.31 -13.17 -7.37
CA LEU A 115 -2.06 -14.25 -6.42
C LEU A 115 -2.11 -15.63 -7.08
N ALA A 116 -3.05 -15.83 -8.00
CA ALA A 116 -3.14 -17.07 -8.79
C ALA A 116 -1.91 -17.28 -9.69
N ALA A 117 -1.50 -16.23 -10.41
CA ALA A 117 -0.39 -16.29 -11.35
C ALA A 117 0.97 -16.53 -10.69
N ILE A 118 1.18 -16.01 -9.47
CA ILE A 118 2.41 -16.27 -8.70
C ILE A 118 2.39 -17.59 -7.93
N GLY A 119 1.31 -18.38 -8.03
CA GLY A 119 1.18 -19.67 -7.34
C GLY A 119 0.98 -19.53 -5.82
N ALA A 120 0.52 -18.37 -5.33
CA ALA A 120 0.27 -18.20 -3.91
C ALA A 120 -0.92 -19.06 -3.46
N GLU A 121 -0.76 -19.81 -2.37
CA GLU A 121 -1.85 -20.56 -1.76
C GLU A 121 -2.40 -19.88 -0.50
N ARG A 122 -1.53 -19.21 0.26
CA ARG A 122 -1.88 -18.55 1.53
C ARG A 122 -1.13 -17.24 1.71
N ALA A 123 -1.25 -16.32 0.75
CA ALA A 123 -0.59 -15.02 0.81
C ALA A 123 -0.92 -14.25 2.11
N HIS A 124 0.07 -13.60 2.69
CA HIS A 124 -0.15 -12.59 3.72
C HIS A 124 -0.14 -11.21 3.05
N LEU A 125 -1.32 -10.61 2.89
CA LEU A 125 -1.43 -9.28 2.32
C LEU A 125 -1.02 -8.22 3.35
N VAL A 126 -0.09 -7.35 2.97
CA VAL A 126 0.37 -6.23 3.81
C VAL A 126 0.05 -4.94 3.07
N GLY A 127 -0.97 -4.23 3.52
CA GLY A 127 -1.46 -3.04 2.83
C GLY A 127 -1.38 -1.76 3.66
N SER A 128 -0.78 -0.71 3.11
CA SER A 128 -0.76 0.62 3.72
C SER A 128 -1.80 1.52 3.05
N SER A 129 -2.56 2.29 3.85
CA SER A 129 -3.53 3.28 3.33
C SER A 129 -4.48 2.67 2.27
N PHE A 130 -4.46 3.16 1.03
CA PHE A 130 -5.24 2.60 -0.09
C PHE A 130 -4.92 1.14 -0.37
N GLY A 131 -3.66 0.70 -0.20
CA GLY A 131 -3.28 -0.71 -0.33
C GLY A 131 -3.94 -1.59 0.73
N GLY A 132 -4.20 -1.06 1.93
CA GLY A 132 -4.99 -1.74 2.96
C GLY A 132 -6.46 -1.89 2.56
N TRP A 133 -7.05 -0.86 1.95
CA TRP A 133 -8.38 -0.94 1.38
C TRP A 133 -8.45 -2.00 0.26
N THR A 134 -7.47 -2.01 -0.66
CA THR A 134 -7.38 -3.01 -1.73
C THR A 134 -7.26 -4.44 -1.17
N ALA A 135 -6.45 -4.64 -0.13
CA ALA A 135 -6.31 -5.94 0.53
C ALA A 135 -7.63 -6.45 1.12
N LEU A 136 -8.42 -5.57 1.75
CA LEU A 136 -9.74 -5.96 2.26
C LEU A 136 -10.75 -6.22 1.13
N GLN A 137 -10.74 -5.46 0.04
CA GLN A 137 -11.57 -5.73 -1.13
C GLN A 137 -11.26 -7.11 -1.73
N GLN A 138 -9.98 -7.49 -1.78
CA GLN A 138 -9.55 -8.83 -2.17
C GLN A 138 -10.21 -9.90 -1.30
N VAL A 139 -10.14 -9.74 0.02
CA VAL A 139 -10.67 -10.74 0.97
C VAL A 139 -12.21 -10.82 0.90
N LEU A 140 -12.87 -9.68 0.73
CA LEU A 140 -14.33 -9.62 0.69
C LEU A 140 -14.90 -10.23 -0.60
N HIS A 141 -14.27 -10.00 -1.73
CA HIS A 141 -14.79 -10.42 -3.04
C HIS A 141 -14.13 -11.69 -3.59
N HIS A 142 -12.87 -11.96 -3.20
CA HIS A 142 -12.08 -13.08 -3.71
C HIS A 142 -11.25 -13.73 -2.58
N PRO A 143 -11.89 -14.31 -1.53
CA PRO A 143 -11.21 -14.74 -0.29
C PRO A 143 -10.17 -15.84 -0.46
N GLY A 144 -10.19 -16.54 -1.57
CA GLY A 144 -9.22 -17.59 -1.86
C GLY A 144 -7.78 -17.05 -1.87
N ARG A 145 -6.81 -17.93 -1.54
CA ARG A 145 -5.36 -17.64 -1.57
C ARG A 145 -4.84 -16.61 -0.57
N VAL A 146 -5.67 -16.13 0.37
CA VAL A 146 -5.26 -15.21 1.44
C VAL A 146 -5.27 -15.95 2.77
N GLY A 147 -4.11 -15.99 3.43
CA GLY A 147 -3.94 -16.61 4.75
C GLY A 147 -4.05 -15.62 5.91
N ALA A 148 -3.68 -14.36 5.68
CA ALA A 148 -3.75 -13.28 6.67
C ALA A 148 -3.68 -11.91 6.01
N VAL A 149 -4.06 -10.87 6.75
CA VAL A 149 -3.94 -9.47 6.31
C VAL A 149 -3.32 -8.62 7.42
N THR A 150 -2.30 -7.84 7.11
CA THR A 150 -1.83 -6.74 7.95
C THR A 150 -2.17 -5.41 7.30
N LEU A 151 -2.91 -4.60 8.00
CA LEU A 151 -3.36 -3.27 7.59
C LEU A 151 -2.53 -2.22 8.34
N VAL A 152 -1.82 -1.37 7.59
CA VAL A 152 -0.98 -0.31 8.15
C VAL A 152 -1.63 1.04 7.86
N ASP A 153 -2.25 1.61 8.86
CA ASP A 153 -3.03 2.86 8.80
C ASP A 153 -3.95 2.93 7.56
N PRO A 154 -4.87 1.95 7.41
CA PRO A 154 -5.61 1.71 6.18
C PRO A 154 -6.69 2.77 5.91
N ALA A 155 -6.96 3.03 4.64
CA ALA A 155 -8.15 3.75 4.20
C ALA A 155 -9.42 2.87 4.28
N GLY A 156 -10.60 3.51 4.25
CA GLY A 156 -11.89 2.81 4.23
C GLY A 156 -12.50 2.54 5.62
N PHE A 157 -11.88 3.01 6.71
CA PHE A 157 -12.45 2.86 8.08
C PHE A 157 -13.24 4.10 8.53
N ALA A 158 -13.06 5.22 7.86
CA ALA A 158 -13.81 6.44 8.03
C ALA A 158 -13.88 7.22 6.70
N PRO A 159 -14.84 8.12 6.51
CA PRO A 159 -14.84 9.05 5.38
C PRO A 159 -13.59 9.92 5.39
N LEU A 160 -13.04 10.21 4.20
CA LEU A 160 -11.94 11.16 4.07
C LEU A 160 -12.39 12.56 4.45
N GLY A 161 -11.87 13.08 5.55
CA GLY A 161 -12.21 14.38 6.10
C GLY A 161 -11.26 15.51 5.70
N GLY A 162 -11.63 16.76 6.04
CA GLY A 162 -10.82 17.94 5.77
C GLY A 162 -9.43 17.91 6.39
N ARG A 163 -9.23 17.17 7.51
CA ARG A 163 -7.92 16.93 8.13
C ARG A 163 -6.97 16.21 7.17
N PHE A 164 -7.44 15.16 6.49
CA PHE A 164 -6.66 14.41 5.51
C PHE A 164 -6.31 15.26 4.29
N TYR A 165 -7.28 15.96 3.70
CA TYR A 165 -7.03 16.83 2.55
C TYR A 165 -6.06 17.96 2.88
N ARG A 166 -6.18 18.57 4.06
CA ARG A 166 -5.23 19.58 4.54
C ARG A 166 -3.81 18.98 4.68
N TRP A 167 -3.69 17.81 5.26
CA TRP A 167 -2.42 17.08 5.41
C TRP A 167 -1.81 16.78 4.03
N LEU A 168 -2.63 16.30 3.08
CA LEU A 168 -2.19 16.00 1.71
C LEU A 168 -1.69 17.26 0.98
N VAL A 169 -2.45 18.35 1.02
CA VAL A 169 -2.09 19.62 0.35
C VAL A 169 -0.84 20.21 0.97
N LEU A 170 -0.79 20.34 2.32
CA LEU A 170 0.38 20.88 3.01
C LEU A 170 1.61 19.98 2.83
N GLY A 171 1.44 18.66 2.83
CA GLY A 171 2.50 17.72 2.53
C GLY A 171 3.04 17.88 1.11
N GLY A 172 2.16 18.00 0.12
CA GLY A 172 2.55 18.25 -1.27
C GLY A 172 3.34 19.56 -1.43
N MET A 173 2.88 20.66 -0.80
CA MET A 173 3.61 21.94 -0.80
C MET A 173 4.95 21.83 -0.08
N ALA A 174 4.98 21.17 1.08
CA ALA A 174 6.20 20.98 1.87
C ALA A 174 7.24 20.13 1.14
N GLY A 175 6.80 19.19 0.30
CA GLY A 175 7.69 18.37 -0.55
C GLY A 175 8.57 19.20 -1.51
N LEU A 176 8.14 20.41 -1.86
CA LEU A 176 8.88 21.33 -2.72
C LEU A 176 9.91 22.18 -1.96
N LEU A 177 9.91 22.14 -0.63
CA LEU A 177 10.80 22.95 0.21
C LEU A 177 12.23 22.40 0.22
N PRO A 178 13.25 23.26 0.46
CA PRO A 178 14.61 22.82 0.77
C PRO A 178 14.64 21.85 1.96
N ALA A 179 15.59 20.91 1.97
CA ALA A 179 15.67 19.82 2.93
C ALA A 179 15.56 20.24 4.41
N GLY A 180 16.14 21.35 4.80
CA GLY A 180 16.06 21.87 6.19
C GLY A 180 14.66 22.29 6.61
N LEU A 181 13.92 22.98 5.74
CA LEU A 181 12.52 23.38 5.98
C LEU A 181 11.59 22.17 5.87
N ARG A 182 11.85 21.27 4.93
CA ARG A 182 11.10 20.03 4.74
C ARG A 182 11.15 19.13 5.98
N ARG A 183 12.31 19.01 6.65
CA ARG A 183 12.43 18.29 7.93
C ARG A 183 11.58 18.92 9.05
N ARG A 184 11.49 20.26 9.11
CA ARG A 184 10.61 20.92 10.08
C ARG A 184 9.14 20.69 9.76
N ALA A 185 8.76 20.74 8.48
CA ALA A 185 7.42 20.44 8.03
C ALA A 185 7.03 18.98 8.30
N ALA A 186 7.91 18.03 8.06
CA ALA A 186 7.71 16.61 8.35
C ALA A 186 7.28 16.37 9.82
N ARG A 187 8.01 17.00 10.75
CA ARG A 187 7.68 16.90 12.20
C ARG A 187 6.34 17.56 12.57
N ARG A 188 5.98 18.70 11.92
CA ARG A 188 4.72 19.43 12.22
C ARG A 188 3.50 18.75 11.61
N LEU A 189 3.68 18.01 10.52
CA LEU A 189 2.62 17.35 9.79
C LEU A 189 2.53 15.85 10.12
N ASP A 190 3.39 15.34 11.01
CA ASP A 190 3.54 13.90 11.27
C ASP A 190 3.60 13.12 9.96
N ASN A 191 4.54 13.52 9.07
CA ASN A 191 4.62 13.02 7.70
C ASN A 191 6.07 12.70 7.31
N SER A 192 6.53 11.49 7.63
CA SER A 192 7.88 11.02 7.31
C SER A 192 8.12 10.85 5.80
N THR A 193 7.08 10.80 4.97
CA THR A 193 7.27 10.75 3.51
C THR A 193 8.05 11.96 2.99
N LEU A 194 7.96 13.09 3.69
CA LEU A 194 8.71 14.31 3.37
C LEU A 194 10.24 14.16 3.58
N LEU A 195 10.68 13.13 4.28
CA LEU A 195 12.10 12.83 4.49
C LEU A 195 12.67 11.97 3.36
N GLU A 196 11.82 11.30 2.59
CA GLU A 196 12.17 10.35 1.54
C GLU A 196 12.45 11.08 0.21
N THR A 197 13.66 11.63 0.08
CA THR A 197 14.01 12.49 -1.06
C THR A 197 13.83 11.80 -2.42
N GLU A 198 14.20 10.53 -2.55
CA GLU A 198 14.08 9.80 -3.80
C GLU A 198 12.61 9.47 -4.13
N LEU A 199 11.80 9.09 -3.12
CA LEU A 199 10.37 8.88 -3.31
C LEU A 199 9.65 10.20 -3.66
N LEU A 200 10.07 11.33 -3.11
CA LEU A 200 9.54 12.64 -3.50
C LEU A 200 9.90 13.00 -4.95
N ARG A 201 11.12 12.70 -5.41
CA ARG A 201 11.52 12.85 -6.82
C ARG A 201 10.63 12.03 -7.74
N LEU A 202 10.37 10.78 -7.34
CA LEU A 202 9.48 9.89 -8.08
C LEU A 202 8.05 10.43 -8.13
N GLY A 203 7.50 10.90 -7.00
CA GLY A 203 6.19 11.54 -6.93
C GLY A 203 6.09 12.78 -7.84
N LEU A 204 7.13 13.63 -7.88
CA LEU A 204 7.18 14.77 -8.78
C LEU A 204 7.22 14.36 -10.26
N ALA A 205 7.95 13.32 -10.60
CA ALA A 205 7.96 12.77 -11.96
C ALA A 205 6.57 12.24 -12.35
N GLY A 206 5.83 11.66 -11.40
CA GLY A 206 4.47 11.14 -11.56
C GLY A 206 3.38 12.20 -11.72
N ARG A 207 3.65 13.51 -11.60
CA ARG A 207 2.64 14.60 -11.65
C ARG A 207 1.79 14.63 -12.94
N ARG A 208 2.24 13.97 -14.00
CA ARG A 208 1.51 13.85 -15.28
C ARG A 208 0.73 12.56 -15.40
N PHE A 209 0.71 11.73 -14.35
CA PHE A 209 -0.15 10.56 -14.26
C PHE A 209 -1.58 10.99 -13.89
N ARG A 210 -2.57 10.41 -14.53
CA ARG A 210 -3.99 10.61 -14.23
C ARG A 210 -4.52 9.35 -13.57
N ARG A 211 -4.72 9.41 -12.27
CA ARG A 211 -5.33 8.35 -11.50
C ARG A 211 -6.85 8.34 -11.71
N ARG A 212 -7.40 7.19 -12.08
CA ARG A 212 -8.83 6.96 -12.31
C ARG A 212 -9.29 5.68 -11.62
N LEU A 213 -9.11 5.66 -10.32
CA LEU A 213 -9.57 4.58 -9.46
C LEU A 213 -10.86 4.98 -8.75
N PRO A 214 -11.67 4.01 -8.28
CA PRO A 214 -12.92 4.30 -7.59
C PRO A 214 -12.70 5.15 -6.35
N SER A 215 -13.73 5.91 -5.99
CA SER A 215 -13.75 6.64 -4.72
C SER A 215 -13.74 5.66 -3.56
N LEU A 216 -12.98 6.00 -2.52
CA LEU A 216 -12.96 5.23 -1.28
C LEU A 216 -14.30 5.36 -0.56
N VAL A 217 -15.08 4.28 -0.55
CA VAL A 217 -16.26 4.16 0.29
C VAL A 217 -15.83 3.46 1.58
N PRO A 218 -16.18 3.99 2.77
CA PRO A 218 -15.89 3.32 4.02
C PRO A 218 -16.57 1.95 4.10
N PHE A 219 -15.86 0.96 4.64
CA PHE A 219 -16.42 -0.35 4.93
C PHE A 219 -17.56 -0.24 5.94
N THR A 220 -18.62 -0.97 5.68
CA THR A 220 -19.72 -1.17 6.62
C THR A 220 -19.30 -2.11 7.75
N ASP A 221 -20.01 -2.09 8.86
CA ASP A 221 -19.79 -3.02 9.97
C ASP A 221 -20.00 -4.47 9.54
N ALA A 222 -20.97 -4.72 8.67
CA ALA A 222 -21.25 -6.04 8.11
C ALA A 222 -20.07 -6.56 7.25
N GLU A 223 -19.48 -5.71 6.41
CA GLU A 223 -18.30 -6.07 5.62
C GLU A 223 -17.10 -6.38 6.51
N LEU A 224 -16.84 -5.56 7.54
CA LEU A 224 -15.73 -5.83 8.47
C LEU A 224 -15.94 -7.14 9.24
N ALA A 225 -17.16 -7.43 9.67
CA ALA A 225 -17.51 -8.67 10.35
C ALA A 225 -17.43 -9.90 9.43
N ALA A 226 -17.63 -9.73 8.11
CA ALA A 226 -17.58 -10.79 7.12
C ALA A 226 -16.16 -11.22 6.73
N VAL A 227 -15.12 -10.49 7.14
CA VAL A 227 -13.72 -10.86 6.83
C VAL A 227 -13.35 -12.14 7.54
N GLY A 228 -13.23 -13.22 6.78
CA GLY A 228 -13.04 -14.59 7.27
C GLY A 228 -11.58 -15.03 7.50
N VAL A 229 -10.62 -14.12 7.38
CA VAL A 229 -9.18 -14.41 7.59
C VAL A 229 -8.64 -13.63 8.80
N PRO A 230 -7.56 -14.11 9.43
CA PRO A 230 -6.87 -13.34 10.47
C PRO A 230 -6.45 -11.95 9.97
N VAL A 231 -6.78 -10.91 10.75
CA VAL A 231 -6.40 -9.52 10.44
C VAL A 231 -5.65 -8.89 11.59
N GLN A 232 -4.54 -8.21 11.26
CA GLN A 232 -3.84 -7.28 12.13
C GLN A 232 -4.05 -5.86 11.62
N LEU A 233 -4.49 -4.96 12.51
CA LEU A 233 -4.74 -3.54 12.24
C LEU A 233 -3.77 -2.69 13.05
N LEU A 234 -2.83 -2.03 12.38
CA LEU A 234 -1.90 -1.08 12.95
C LEU A 234 -2.35 0.34 12.59
N LEU A 235 -2.59 1.19 13.57
CA LEU A 235 -3.10 2.55 13.40
C LEU A 235 -2.10 3.55 13.97
N GLY A 236 -1.77 4.60 13.24
CA GLY A 236 -0.96 5.68 13.76
C GLY A 236 -1.77 6.52 14.76
N GLU A 237 -1.24 6.77 15.97
CA GLU A 237 -1.93 7.57 16.99
C GLU A 237 -2.36 8.94 16.47
N ARG A 238 -1.51 9.57 15.65
CA ARG A 238 -1.72 10.90 15.05
C ARG A 238 -2.10 10.85 13.58
N SER A 239 -2.70 9.74 13.13
CA SER A 239 -3.12 9.58 11.75
C SER A 239 -3.94 10.76 11.25
N ALA A 240 -3.58 11.31 10.09
CA ALA A 240 -4.38 12.34 9.43
C ALA A 240 -5.65 11.78 8.77
N LEU A 241 -5.67 10.46 8.53
CA LEU A 241 -6.72 9.78 7.76
C LEU A 241 -8.02 9.62 8.57
N HIS A 242 -7.89 9.25 9.85
CA HIS A 242 -9.02 8.96 10.73
C HIS A 242 -8.70 9.23 12.21
N ASP A 243 -9.67 9.10 13.08
CA ASP A 243 -9.47 9.00 14.53
C ASP A 243 -9.13 7.53 14.85
N SER A 244 -7.87 7.26 15.16
CA SER A 244 -7.34 5.91 15.36
C SER A 244 -7.97 5.20 16.56
N ALA A 245 -8.27 5.95 17.64
CA ALA A 245 -8.92 5.38 18.82
C ALA A 245 -10.37 4.99 18.52
N ALA A 246 -11.12 5.85 17.83
CA ALA A 246 -12.48 5.55 17.40
C ALA A 246 -12.54 4.36 16.42
N VAL A 247 -11.61 4.29 15.46
CA VAL A 247 -11.50 3.14 14.55
C VAL A 247 -11.19 1.85 15.32
N ALA A 248 -10.22 1.87 16.24
CA ALA A 248 -9.87 0.70 17.05
C ALA A 248 -11.06 0.22 17.89
N GLN A 249 -11.80 1.15 18.48
CA GLN A 249 -13.01 0.84 19.27
C GLN A 249 -14.13 0.26 18.38
N ARG A 250 -14.41 0.85 17.22
CA ARG A 250 -15.38 0.33 16.25
C ARG A 250 -15.04 -1.11 15.85
N VAL A 251 -13.80 -1.35 15.46
CA VAL A 251 -13.35 -2.69 15.06
C VAL A 251 -13.40 -3.68 16.22
N ALA A 252 -13.16 -3.24 17.47
CA ALA A 252 -13.33 -4.08 18.66
C ALA A 252 -14.75 -4.61 18.80
N GLY A 253 -15.75 -3.79 18.45
CA GLY A 253 -17.17 -4.17 18.53
C GLY A 253 -17.61 -5.09 17.38
N VAL A 254 -17.14 -4.85 16.16
CA VAL A 254 -17.66 -5.53 14.96
C VAL A 254 -16.84 -6.73 14.52
N ALA A 255 -15.53 -6.72 14.78
CA ALA A 255 -14.59 -7.77 14.43
C ALA A 255 -13.63 -8.06 15.61
N PRO A 256 -14.13 -8.60 16.74
CA PRO A 256 -13.36 -8.76 17.97
C PRO A 256 -12.12 -9.66 17.81
N GLY A 257 -12.13 -10.58 16.86
CA GLY A 257 -11.00 -11.46 16.54
C GLY A 257 -9.81 -10.78 15.85
N TRP A 258 -9.94 -9.52 15.40
CA TRP A 258 -8.82 -8.82 14.79
C TRP A 258 -7.83 -8.34 15.85
N ARG A 259 -6.54 -8.54 15.60
CA ARG A 259 -5.48 -7.91 16.41
C ARG A 259 -5.42 -6.43 16.06
N ARG A 260 -5.51 -5.56 17.07
CA ARG A 260 -5.50 -4.08 16.90
C ARG A 260 -4.41 -3.46 17.76
N GLU A 261 -3.70 -2.49 17.17
CA GLU A 261 -2.66 -1.73 17.86
C GLU A 261 -2.71 -0.27 17.38
N VAL A 262 -2.85 0.68 18.32
CA VAL A 262 -2.62 2.10 18.05
C VAL A 262 -1.18 2.39 18.44
N VAL A 263 -0.36 2.77 17.46
CA VAL A 263 1.08 2.95 17.61
C VAL A 263 1.38 4.38 18.07
N PRO A 264 1.90 4.56 19.31
CA PRO A 264 2.15 5.89 19.84
C PRO A 264 3.16 6.69 19.02
N GLY A 265 2.95 8.00 18.92
CA GLY A 265 3.88 8.93 18.32
C GLY A 265 3.98 8.87 16.79
N THR A 266 3.20 8.01 16.11
CA THR A 266 3.23 7.85 14.65
C THR A 266 2.02 8.49 13.96
N GLY A 267 2.20 8.88 12.70
CA GLY A 267 1.16 9.49 11.85
C GLY A 267 0.62 8.52 10.78
N HIS A 268 0.04 9.10 9.73
CA HIS A 268 -0.45 8.32 8.59
C HIS A 268 0.67 7.62 7.80
N ALA A 269 1.89 8.14 7.88
CA ALA A 269 3.06 7.51 7.25
C ALA A 269 3.69 6.40 8.11
N LEU A 270 2.91 5.72 8.95
CA LEU A 270 3.36 4.70 9.91
C LEU A 270 4.36 3.70 9.32
N VAL A 271 4.17 3.28 8.08
CA VAL A 271 5.09 2.39 7.35
C VAL A 271 6.51 2.96 7.22
N LEU A 272 6.66 4.29 7.29
CA LEU A 272 7.95 4.99 7.24
C LEU A 272 8.32 5.64 8.58
N ASP A 273 7.33 5.91 9.45
CA ASP A 273 7.55 6.51 10.78
C ASP A 273 8.28 5.53 11.70
N ASP A 274 7.88 4.23 11.67
CA ASP A 274 8.51 3.17 12.45
C ASP A 274 8.63 1.87 11.64
N VAL A 275 9.64 1.85 10.79
CA VAL A 275 9.96 0.71 9.90
C VAL A 275 10.18 -0.57 10.70
N ALA A 276 10.96 -0.48 11.79
CA ALA A 276 11.33 -1.65 12.60
C ALA A 276 10.10 -2.28 13.28
N LEU A 277 9.21 -1.45 13.84
CA LEU A 277 7.96 -1.92 14.43
C LEU A 277 7.07 -2.56 13.37
N CYS A 278 6.84 -1.89 12.25
CA CYS A 278 5.99 -2.42 11.18
C CYS A 278 6.49 -3.76 10.67
N THR A 279 7.79 -3.88 10.34
CA THR A 279 8.39 -5.11 9.84
C THR A 279 8.25 -6.24 10.87
N ARG A 280 8.58 -5.96 12.13
CA ARG A 280 8.43 -6.92 13.23
C ARG A 280 6.98 -7.38 13.39
N ARG A 281 6.00 -6.48 13.39
CA ARG A 281 4.58 -6.82 13.52
C ARG A 281 4.07 -7.68 12.37
N VAL A 282 4.50 -7.39 11.14
CA VAL A 282 4.17 -8.21 9.96
C VAL A 282 4.71 -9.63 10.14
N ARG A 283 5.96 -9.79 10.55
CA ARG A 283 6.58 -11.12 10.76
C ARG A 283 5.91 -11.90 11.89
N GLU A 284 5.67 -11.25 13.04
CA GLU A 284 5.04 -11.85 14.22
C GLU A 284 3.58 -12.29 13.98
N PHE A 285 2.88 -11.63 13.06
CA PHE A 285 1.47 -11.94 12.75
C PHE A 285 1.31 -13.01 11.69
N SER A 286 2.39 -13.56 11.17
CA SER A 286 2.32 -14.62 10.17
C SER A 286 1.61 -15.85 10.75
N PRO A 287 0.49 -16.35 10.17
CA PRO A 287 -0.12 -17.56 10.66
C PRO A 287 0.88 -18.70 10.55
N THR A 288 1.14 -19.35 11.68
CA THR A 288 1.97 -20.57 11.69
C THR A 288 1.35 -21.64 10.79
N ARG A 289 2.17 -22.29 9.98
CA ARG A 289 1.76 -23.52 9.29
C ARG A 289 1.25 -24.51 10.37
N ARG A 290 -0.04 -24.81 10.35
CA ARG A 290 -0.58 -25.95 11.10
C ARG A 290 -0.46 -27.18 10.25
#